data_0f619947a3ff295d647b4f2317ef4845
#
_entry.id   0f619947a3ff295d647b4f2317ef4845
#
_cell.length_a   1.000
_cell.length_b   1.000
_cell.length_c   1.000
_cell.angle_alpha   90.00
_cell.angle_beta   90.00
_cell.angle_gamma   90.00
#
_symmetry.space_group_name_H-M   'P 1'
#
loop_
_entity.id
_entity.type
_entity.pdbx_description
1 polymer ?
#
loop_
_entity_poly.entity_id
_entity_poly.type
_entity_poly.pdbx_seq_one_letter_code
_entity_poly.pdbx_strand_id
1 'polypeptide(L)'
;MNDQKNKVLIAGASGISGSYIAQELVSRSDWQVTGLSRTIPRAESDNGALFLAADMLNPSSLEQVSDHFNDLTHLVYAGYSSIAGSDWAAQTSVNSSMFENLVSAVSNAAPRLQRILLMQGQKYYGSHLGPYKTPTREDDPRHTPPNFYFNQQDLLIEAAQKANWSYACLRPHIICGLSTRSPMNPLMVIGVYASISRALGLSLKFPGDPKAYCRVYQATDARLLGQAAHWALIDPRAANQAFNITNGDFFRWEQVWECVAESFNMPLASPQRISLETFMSDKADLWRQLAKEHNLVTSELADLVDGSFGDYIFNCDWDVMASTIKARKHGFDCCLDSEELCSRLLSEMADARLIPKL
;
A
#
# COMPACT_ATOMS: atom_id res chain seq x y z
N MET A 1 -29.36 -11.97 20.28
CA MET A 1 -28.30 -11.01 19.90
C MET A 1 -28.53 -10.71 18.45
N ASN A 2 -28.57 -9.43 18.07
CA ASN A 2 -28.83 -9.06 16.66
C ASN A 2 -27.61 -9.50 15.82
N ASP A 3 -27.86 -10.48 14.96
CA ASP A 3 -26.86 -11.11 14.06
C ASP A 3 -26.53 -10.20 12.86
N GLN A 4 -26.45 -8.89 13.11
CA GLN A 4 -26.28 -7.89 12.06
C GLN A 4 -24.79 -7.67 11.82
N LYS A 5 -24.29 -8.26 10.72
CA LYS A 5 -22.89 -8.11 10.28
C LYS A 5 -22.51 -6.65 10.04
N ASN A 6 -21.26 -6.32 10.31
CA ASN A 6 -20.66 -5.09 9.83
C ASN A 6 -20.57 -5.14 8.31
N LYS A 7 -20.94 -4.05 7.63
CA LYS A 7 -20.87 -3.94 6.17
C LYS A 7 -19.90 -2.86 5.79
N VAL A 8 -18.86 -3.23 5.04
CA VAL A 8 -17.80 -2.31 4.65
C VAL A 8 -17.70 -2.18 3.15
N LEU A 9 -17.56 -0.94 2.69
CA LEU A 9 -17.12 -0.60 1.35
C LEU A 9 -15.62 -0.30 1.37
N ILE A 10 -14.85 -0.93 0.49
CA ILE A 10 -13.41 -0.69 0.35
C ILE A 10 -13.13 -0.08 -1.02
N ALA A 11 -12.87 1.22 -1.06
CA ALA A 11 -12.40 1.90 -2.26
C ALA A 11 -10.91 1.59 -2.50
N GLY A 12 -10.56 1.21 -3.74
CA GLY A 12 -9.22 0.75 -4.06
C GLY A 12 -8.96 -0.70 -3.64
N ALA A 13 -10.01 -1.54 -3.54
CA ALA A 13 -9.92 -2.94 -3.12
C ALA A 13 -9.04 -3.82 -4.01
N SER A 14 -8.75 -3.42 -5.24
CA SER A 14 -7.85 -4.13 -6.16
C SER A 14 -6.36 -3.80 -5.96
N GLY A 15 -6.03 -2.75 -5.21
CA GLY A 15 -4.65 -2.39 -4.87
C GLY A 15 -4.13 -3.18 -3.66
N ILE A 16 -2.81 -3.12 -3.41
CA ILE A 16 -2.16 -3.88 -2.33
C ILE A 16 -2.79 -3.62 -0.96
N SER A 17 -3.03 -2.37 -0.57
CA SER A 17 -3.64 -2.04 0.72
C SER A 17 -5.07 -2.56 0.81
N GLY A 18 -5.90 -2.23 -0.18
CA GLY A 18 -7.31 -2.58 -0.18
C GLY A 18 -7.57 -4.08 -0.25
N SER A 19 -6.76 -4.83 -1.01
CA SER A 19 -6.92 -6.28 -1.14
C SER A 19 -6.59 -7.03 0.17
N TYR A 20 -5.53 -6.63 0.88
CA TYR A 20 -5.19 -7.24 2.16
C TYR A 20 -6.15 -6.85 3.28
N ILE A 21 -6.69 -5.61 3.25
CA ILE A 21 -7.77 -5.21 4.16
C ILE A 21 -9.03 -6.04 3.86
N ALA A 22 -9.37 -6.24 2.59
CA ALA A 22 -10.50 -7.07 2.20
C ALA A 22 -10.33 -8.53 2.66
N GLN A 23 -9.14 -9.12 2.47
CA GLN A 23 -8.82 -10.48 2.94
C GLN A 23 -8.98 -10.61 4.44
N GLU A 24 -8.42 -9.67 5.20
CA GLU A 24 -8.53 -9.65 6.67
C GLU A 24 -9.99 -9.60 7.12
N LEU A 25 -10.81 -8.73 6.52
CA LEU A 25 -12.20 -8.57 6.92
C LEU A 25 -13.09 -9.74 6.43
N VAL A 26 -12.86 -10.28 5.24
CA VAL A 26 -13.58 -11.47 4.74
C VAL A 26 -13.31 -12.70 5.61
N SER A 27 -12.10 -12.84 6.16
CA SER A 27 -11.77 -13.96 7.05
C SER A 27 -12.58 -13.98 8.36
N ARG A 28 -13.29 -12.87 8.65
CA ARG A 28 -14.08 -12.68 9.87
C ARG A 28 -15.57 -12.86 9.60
N SER A 29 -16.21 -13.74 10.33
CA SER A 29 -17.63 -14.10 10.11
C SER A 29 -18.62 -12.95 10.35
N ASP A 30 -18.22 -11.93 11.10
CA ASP A 30 -19.02 -10.75 11.46
C ASP A 30 -18.92 -9.60 10.45
N TRP A 31 -18.22 -9.80 9.32
CA TRP A 31 -18.07 -8.81 8.25
C TRP A 31 -18.68 -9.26 6.93
N GLN A 32 -19.23 -8.30 6.19
CA GLN A 32 -19.57 -8.38 4.78
C GLN A 32 -18.79 -7.31 4.03
N VAL A 33 -17.99 -7.72 3.03
CA VAL A 33 -17.05 -6.86 2.33
C VAL A 33 -17.52 -6.59 0.91
N THR A 34 -17.55 -5.32 0.54
CA THR A 34 -17.77 -4.86 -0.83
C THR A 34 -16.59 -4.05 -1.30
N GLY A 35 -15.95 -4.46 -2.37
CA GLY A 35 -14.87 -3.73 -3.03
C GLY A 35 -15.42 -2.72 -4.04
N LEU A 36 -14.83 -1.54 -4.13
CA LEU A 36 -15.09 -0.55 -5.17
C LEU A 36 -13.83 -0.30 -5.99
N SER A 37 -13.92 -0.48 -7.29
CA SER A 37 -12.84 -0.21 -8.23
C SER A 37 -13.41 0.20 -9.61
N ARG A 38 -12.58 0.79 -10.49
CA ARG A 38 -13.02 1.17 -11.85
C ARG A 38 -13.40 -0.02 -12.73
N THR A 39 -12.79 -1.17 -12.46
CA THR A 39 -13.06 -2.43 -13.16
C THR A 39 -13.22 -3.55 -12.15
N ILE A 40 -14.17 -4.46 -12.38
CA ILE A 40 -14.33 -5.65 -11.54
C ILE A 40 -13.11 -6.56 -11.74
N PRO A 41 -12.43 -6.98 -10.66
CA PRO A 41 -11.35 -7.95 -10.76
C PRO A 41 -11.84 -9.27 -11.39
N ARG A 42 -10.94 -10.01 -12.04
CA ARG A 42 -11.25 -11.37 -12.49
C ARG A 42 -11.50 -12.28 -11.27
N ALA A 43 -12.32 -13.33 -11.47
CA ALA A 43 -12.74 -14.24 -10.39
C ALA A 43 -11.58 -14.85 -9.57
N GLU A 44 -10.41 -15.03 -10.16
CA GLU A 44 -9.20 -15.53 -9.50
C GLU A 44 -8.63 -14.59 -8.43
N SER A 45 -9.03 -13.32 -8.43
CA SER A 45 -8.67 -12.31 -7.41
C SER A 45 -9.83 -12.01 -6.45
N ASP A 46 -10.94 -12.75 -6.53
CA ASP A 46 -12.12 -12.59 -5.68
C ASP A 46 -11.94 -13.39 -4.39
N ASN A 47 -11.48 -12.71 -3.36
CA ASN A 47 -11.28 -13.29 -2.03
C ASN A 47 -12.59 -13.38 -1.21
N GLY A 48 -13.74 -13.56 -1.87
CA GLY A 48 -15.04 -13.62 -1.21
C GLY A 48 -15.69 -12.25 -0.95
N ALA A 49 -15.15 -11.18 -1.51
CA ALA A 49 -15.76 -9.86 -1.50
C ALA A 49 -16.65 -9.66 -2.73
N LEU A 50 -17.80 -9.01 -2.56
CA LEU A 50 -18.57 -8.46 -3.69
C LEU A 50 -17.80 -7.27 -4.29
N PHE A 51 -17.82 -7.12 -5.63
CA PHE A 51 -17.19 -5.96 -6.29
C PHE A 51 -18.21 -5.12 -7.05
N LEU A 52 -18.12 -3.80 -6.85
CA LEU A 52 -18.82 -2.78 -7.61
C LEU A 52 -17.84 -2.05 -8.54
N ALA A 53 -18.26 -1.79 -9.77
CA ALA A 53 -17.52 -0.98 -10.72
C ALA A 53 -18.05 0.45 -10.69
N ALA A 54 -17.21 1.41 -10.27
CA ALA A 54 -17.51 2.83 -10.37
C ALA A 54 -16.24 3.68 -10.43
N ASP A 55 -16.34 4.78 -11.15
CA ASP A 55 -15.27 5.80 -11.20
C ASP A 55 -15.56 6.88 -10.15
N MET A 56 -14.70 7.00 -9.16
CA MET A 56 -14.82 7.99 -8.08
C MET A 56 -14.65 9.43 -8.57
N LEU A 57 -14.11 9.66 -9.77
CA LEU A 57 -14.07 10.99 -10.39
C LEU A 57 -15.41 11.38 -11.03
N ASN A 58 -16.28 10.43 -11.27
CA ASN A 58 -17.59 10.65 -11.89
C ASN A 58 -18.71 10.44 -10.87
N PRO A 59 -19.33 11.51 -10.32
CA PRO A 59 -20.43 11.38 -9.36
C PRO A 59 -21.61 10.55 -9.89
N SER A 60 -21.96 10.64 -11.18
CA SER A 60 -23.01 9.81 -11.75
C SER A 60 -22.69 8.32 -11.77
N SER A 61 -21.42 7.95 -11.86
CA SER A 61 -20.99 6.55 -11.72
C SER A 61 -21.17 6.02 -10.28
N LEU A 62 -20.96 6.87 -9.28
CA LEU A 62 -21.21 6.54 -7.89
C LEU A 62 -22.71 6.44 -7.60
N GLU A 63 -23.53 7.31 -8.20
CA GLU A 63 -24.98 7.28 -8.07
C GLU A 63 -25.57 5.95 -8.58
N GLN A 64 -25.05 5.41 -9.70
CA GLN A 64 -25.50 4.13 -10.25
C GLN A 64 -25.31 2.92 -9.30
N VAL A 65 -24.40 3.01 -8.35
CA VAL A 65 -24.14 1.94 -7.37
C VAL A 65 -24.58 2.32 -5.95
N SER A 66 -25.22 3.47 -5.77
CA SER A 66 -25.57 4.04 -4.46
C SER A 66 -26.54 3.19 -3.65
N ASP A 67 -27.39 2.39 -4.29
CA ASP A 67 -28.30 1.44 -3.63
C ASP A 67 -27.53 0.43 -2.74
N HIS A 68 -26.30 0.12 -3.09
CA HIS A 68 -25.42 -0.73 -2.28
C HIS A 68 -24.82 -0.02 -1.06
N PHE A 69 -25.05 1.28 -0.89
CA PHE A 69 -24.52 2.04 0.24
C PHE A 69 -25.50 2.13 1.42
N ASN A 70 -26.79 1.84 1.22
CA ASN A 70 -27.86 2.09 2.18
C ASN A 70 -27.68 1.42 3.54
N ASP A 71 -27.01 0.28 3.59
CA ASP A 71 -26.80 -0.50 4.81
C ASP A 71 -25.33 -0.60 5.25
N LEU A 72 -24.45 0.21 4.64
CA LEU A 72 -23.06 0.29 5.05
C LEU A 72 -22.90 0.80 6.48
N THR A 73 -22.00 0.16 7.19
CA THR A 73 -21.58 0.57 8.53
C THR A 73 -20.17 1.18 8.53
N HIS A 74 -19.37 0.84 7.53
CA HIS A 74 -17.96 1.29 7.45
C HIS A 74 -17.58 1.59 6.01
N LEU A 75 -16.63 2.54 5.85
CA LEU A 75 -15.95 2.83 4.60
C LEU A 75 -14.45 2.78 4.83
N VAL A 76 -13.73 2.06 3.97
CA VAL A 76 -12.26 2.12 3.87
C VAL A 76 -11.89 2.82 2.57
N TYR A 77 -11.15 3.91 2.67
CA TYR A 77 -10.62 4.60 1.51
C TYR A 77 -9.13 4.32 1.34
N ALA A 78 -8.79 3.43 0.42
CA ALA A 78 -7.43 3.09 -0.02
C ALA A 78 -7.20 3.42 -1.51
N GLY A 79 -8.07 4.27 -2.08
CA GLY A 79 -7.98 4.69 -3.47
C GLY A 79 -6.83 5.67 -3.69
N TYR A 80 -6.07 5.45 -4.76
CA TYR A 80 -5.02 6.33 -5.22
C TYR A 80 -4.99 6.32 -6.76
N SER A 81 -4.84 7.50 -7.35
CA SER A 81 -4.62 7.66 -8.79
C SER A 81 -3.27 8.31 -9.03
N SER A 82 -2.39 7.61 -9.74
CA SER A 82 -1.17 8.20 -10.28
C SER A 82 -1.45 8.71 -11.69
N ILE A 83 -1.02 9.93 -11.98
CA ILE A 83 -1.13 10.53 -13.31
C ILE A 83 0.28 10.64 -13.87
N ALA A 84 0.58 9.86 -14.89
CA ALA A 84 1.90 9.86 -15.52
C ALA A 84 2.26 11.27 -16.03
N GLY A 85 3.48 11.73 -15.71
CA GLY A 85 3.98 13.04 -16.15
C GLY A 85 3.33 14.25 -15.49
N SER A 86 2.41 14.08 -14.52
CA SER A 86 1.81 15.19 -13.80
C SER A 86 2.66 15.64 -12.62
N ASP A 87 2.56 16.91 -12.29
CA ASP A 87 3.11 17.45 -11.05
C ASP A 87 2.29 17.02 -9.81
N TRP A 88 2.83 17.30 -8.64
CA TRP A 88 2.17 16.95 -7.38
C TRP A 88 0.85 17.73 -7.15
N ALA A 89 0.72 18.91 -7.75
CA ALA A 89 -0.49 19.72 -7.64
C ALA A 89 -1.67 19.09 -8.41
N ALA A 90 -1.43 18.62 -9.64
CA ALA A 90 -2.43 17.91 -10.44
C ALA A 90 -2.86 16.60 -9.75
N GLN A 91 -1.91 15.83 -9.21
CA GLN A 91 -2.23 14.64 -8.43
C GLN A 91 -3.04 14.96 -7.18
N THR A 92 -2.76 16.09 -6.53
CA THR A 92 -3.50 16.54 -5.34
C THR A 92 -4.96 16.83 -5.69
N SER A 93 -5.23 17.53 -6.80
CA SER A 93 -6.58 17.82 -7.24
C SER A 93 -7.39 16.54 -7.48
N VAL A 94 -6.87 15.62 -8.28
CA VAL A 94 -7.56 14.37 -8.65
C VAL A 94 -7.85 13.50 -7.43
N ASN A 95 -6.83 13.26 -6.59
CA ASN A 95 -7.01 12.39 -5.41
C ASN A 95 -7.91 13.01 -4.34
N SER A 96 -7.96 14.35 -4.23
CA SER A 96 -8.90 15.04 -3.35
C SER A 96 -10.34 14.90 -3.87
N SER A 97 -10.58 15.12 -5.16
CA SER A 97 -11.91 14.99 -5.77
C SER A 97 -12.46 13.57 -5.70
N MET A 98 -11.63 12.54 -5.96
CA MET A 98 -12.03 11.15 -5.79
C MET A 98 -12.53 10.86 -4.37
N PHE A 99 -11.83 11.35 -3.37
CA PHE A 99 -12.19 11.16 -1.97
C PHE A 99 -13.47 11.90 -1.60
N GLU A 100 -13.57 13.18 -1.97
CA GLU A 100 -14.74 14.03 -1.70
C GLU A 100 -16.01 13.43 -2.29
N ASN A 101 -15.98 13.04 -3.57
CA ASN A 101 -17.12 12.44 -4.26
C ASN A 101 -17.60 11.17 -3.54
N LEU A 102 -16.69 10.26 -3.18
CA LEU A 102 -17.08 9.02 -2.53
C LEU A 102 -17.60 9.24 -1.11
N VAL A 103 -16.93 10.07 -0.30
CA VAL A 103 -17.39 10.36 1.07
C VAL A 103 -18.75 11.02 1.04
N SER A 104 -19.00 11.97 0.12
CA SER A 104 -20.31 12.60 -0.05
C SER A 104 -21.38 11.59 -0.44
N ALA A 105 -21.11 10.73 -1.42
CA ALA A 105 -22.08 9.71 -1.86
C ALA A 105 -22.43 8.72 -0.73
N VAL A 106 -21.42 8.21 -0.01
CA VAL A 106 -21.64 7.25 1.09
C VAL A 106 -22.31 7.92 2.29
N SER A 107 -21.88 9.13 2.67
CA SER A 107 -22.49 9.84 3.83
C SER A 107 -23.96 10.16 3.61
N ASN A 108 -24.38 10.45 2.37
CA ASN A 108 -25.76 10.74 2.04
C ASN A 108 -26.64 9.45 1.96
N ALA A 109 -26.06 8.33 1.54
CA ALA A 109 -26.81 7.10 1.29
C ALA A 109 -26.76 6.11 2.47
N ALA A 110 -25.80 6.20 3.39
CA ALA A 110 -25.55 5.22 4.45
C ALA A 110 -25.97 5.74 5.85
N PRO A 111 -27.23 5.67 6.25
CA PRO A 111 -27.71 6.18 7.55
C PRO A 111 -27.12 5.42 8.76
N ARG A 112 -26.51 4.25 8.51
CA ARG A 112 -25.92 3.39 9.54
C ARG A 112 -24.40 3.49 9.60
N LEU A 113 -23.79 4.42 8.86
CA LEU A 113 -22.36 4.62 8.84
C LEU A 113 -21.83 4.93 10.25
N GLN A 114 -20.81 4.21 10.69
CA GLN A 114 -20.22 4.31 12.02
C GLN A 114 -18.79 4.86 11.95
N ARG A 115 -18.02 4.43 10.93
CA ARG A 115 -16.63 4.87 10.78
C ARG A 115 -16.13 4.87 9.34
N ILE A 116 -15.33 5.89 9.03
CA ILE A 116 -14.54 5.97 7.79
C ILE A 116 -13.07 5.81 8.14
N LEU A 117 -12.39 4.87 7.48
CA LEU A 117 -10.94 4.67 7.57
C LEU A 117 -10.27 5.25 6.32
N LEU A 118 -9.37 6.22 6.51
CA LEU A 118 -8.59 6.83 5.45
C LEU A 118 -7.16 6.28 5.46
N MET A 119 -6.74 5.71 4.33
CA MET A 119 -5.35 5.32 4.11
C MET A 119 -4.55 6.52 3.63
N GLN A 120 -3.47 6.82 4.33
CA GLN A 120 -2.49 7.84 3.99
C GLN A 120 -1.12 7.18 3.82
N GLY A 121 -0.02 7.88 4.10
CA GLY A 121 1.34 7.34 4.09
C GLY A 121 2.36 8.36 4.57
N GLN A 122 3.64 7.99 4.56
CA GLN A 122 4.73 8.84 5.07
C GLN A 122 4.94 10.13 4.24
N LYS A 123 4.43 10.20 3.00
CA LYS A 123 4.36 11.45 2.24
C LYS A 123 3.53 12.55 2.95
N TYR A 124 2.72 12.18 3.94
CA TYR A 124 2.07 13.13 4.85
C TYR A 124 3.09 14.03 5.57
N TYR A 125 4.24 13.49 5.90
CA TYR A 125 5.31 14.21 6.63
C TYR A 125 6.37 14.83 5.70
N GLY A 126 6.17 14.75 4.39
CA GLY A 126 7.11 15.30 3.41
C GLY A 126 8.27 14.37 3.06
N SER A 127 8.18 13.07 3.34
CA SER A 127 9.25 12.10 3.04
C SER A 127 9.70 12.06 1.57
N HIS A 128 8.86 12.55 0.66
CA HIS A 128 9.14 12.65 -0.78
C HIS A 128 9.85 13.95 -1.20
N LEU A 129 10.02 14.90 -0.27
CA LEU A 129 10.63 16.21 -0.54
C LEU A 129 12.11 16.27 -0.17
N GLY A 130 12.63 15.29 0.58
CA GLY A 130 13.99 15.26 1.08
C GLY A 130 14.07 14.90 2.56
N PRO A 131 15.21 15.14 3.22
CA PRO A 131 15.35 14.89 4.65
C PRO A 131 14.30 15.61 5.47
N TYR A 132 13.72 14.92 6.43
CA TYR A 132 12.66 15.41 7.30
C TYR A 132 12.87 14.91 8.73
N LYS A 133 12.09 15.43 9.69
CA LYS A 133 12.20 14.99 11.07
C LYS A 133 11.88 13.50 11.21
N THR A 134 12.78 12.72 11.79
CA THR A 134 12.62 11.30 12.11
C THR A 134 12.96 11.01 13.58
N PRO A 135 12.24 10.08 14.27
CA PRO A 135 11.00 9.46 13.81
C PRO A 135 9.84 10.45 13.74
N THR A 136 8.98 10.32 12.71
CA THR A 136 7.76 11.12 12.62
C THR A 136 6.75 10.71 13.68
N ARG A 137 5.95 11.68 14.13
CA ARG A 137 4.80 11.47 15.02
C ARG A 137 3.53 12.02 14.40
N GLU A 138 2.40 11.51 14.81
CA GLU A 138 1.11 11.86 14.22
C GLU A 138 0.71 13.33 14.44
N ASP A 139 1.27 13.96 15.45
CA ASP A 139 1.11 15.37 15.83
C ASP A 139 2.20 16.30 15.26
N ASP A 140 3.13 15.78 14.46
CA ASP A 140 4.12 16.62 13.78
C ASP A 140 3.45 17.60 12.81
N PRO A 141 3.97 18.82 12.68
CA PRO A 141 3.40 19.83 11.81
C PRO A 141 3.41 19.39 10.34
N ARG A 142 2.41 19.80 9.59
CA ARG A 142 2.33 19.60 8.16
C ARG A 142 3.44 20.39 7.44
N HIS A 143 4.02 19.80 6.39
CA HIS A 143 4.90 20.55 5.49
C HIS A 143 4.09 21.48 4.58
N THR A 144 4.79 22.32 3.80
CA THR A 144 4.16 23.22 2.83
C THR A 144 3.38 22.42 1.76
N PRO A 145 2.07 22.70 1.53
CA PRO A 145 1.28 22.07 0.49
C PRO A 145 1.83 22.41 -0.93
N PRO A 146 1.37 21.69 -1.98
CA PRO A 146 0.20 20.83 -2.02
C PRO A 146 0.45 19.41 -1.49
N ASN A 147 -0.55 18.82 -0.83
CA ASN A 147 -0.56 17.41 -0.45
C ASN A 147 -2.00 16.91 -0.31
N PHE A 148 -2.43 15.95 -1.14
CA PHE A 148 -3.80 15.45 -1.10
C PHE A 148 -4.17 14.76 0.22
N TYR A 149 -3.22 14.22 0.97
CA TYR A 149 -3.50 13.67 2.30
C TYR A 149 -4.00 14.74 3.29
N PHE A 150 -3.52 16.00 3.12
CA PHE A 150 -4.03 17.10 3.94
C PHE A 150 -5.47 17.44 3.59
N ASN A 151 -5.76 17.59 2.28
CA ASN A 151 -7.09 17.88 1.78
C ASN A 151 -8.10 16.79 2.17
N GLN A 152 -7.72 15.52 1.97
CA GLN A 152 -8.57 14.38 2.33
C GLN A 152 -8.84 14.34 3.85
N GLN A 153 -7.84 14.58 4.68
CA GLN A 153 -8.02 14.56 6.13
C GLN A 153 -8.89 15.75 6.61
N ASP A 154 -8.71 16.93 6.04
CA ASP A 154 -9.50 18.11 6.41
C ASP A 154 -10.97 17.91 6.03
N LEU A 155 -11.24 17.43 4.81
CA LEU A 155 -12.59 17.02 4.37
C LEU A 155 -13.20 15.96 5.29
N LEU A 156 -12.42 14.95 5.66
CA LEU A 156 -12.87 13.87 6.54
C LEU A 156 -13.25 14.38 7.93
N ILE A 157 -12.43 15.26 8.51
CA ILE A 157 -12.68 15.87 9.82
C ILE A 157 -13.93 16.74 9.75
N GLU A 158 -14.05 17.61 8.73
CA GLU A 158 -15.21 18.47 8.56
C GLU A 158 -16.51 17.68 8.38
N ALA A 159 -16.48 16.61 7.56
CA ALA A 159 -17.64 15.77 7.37
C ALA A 159 -18.04 15.02 8.66
N ALA A 160 -17.06 14.50 9.41
CA ALA A 160 -17.32 13.80 10.67
C ALA A 160 -17.92 14.73 11.75
N GLN A 161 -17.53 16.00 11.78
CA GLN A 161 -18.11 16.99 12.72
C GLN A 161 -19.61 17.25 12.49
N LYS A 162 -20.08 17.04 11.26
CA LYS A 162 -21.49 17.27 10.85
C LYS A 162 -22.33 15.98 10.87
N ALA A 163 -21.71 14.85 11.20
CA ALA A 163 -22.32 13.51 11.09
C ALA A 163 -22.23 12.74 12.41
N ASN A 164 -22.91 11.59 12.46
CA ASN A 164 -22.91 10.69 13.62
C ASN A 164 -21.91 9.53 13.49
N TRP A 165 -20.87 9.67 12.65
CA TRP A 165 -19.83 8.67 12.47
C TRP A 165 -18.45 9.26 12.84
N SER A 166 -17.53 8.37 13.16
CA SER A 166 -16.14 8.73 13.48
C SER A 166 -15.21 8.39 12.32
N TYR A 167 -13.96 8.83 12.39
CA TYR A 167 -12.94 8.47 11.42
C TYR A 167 -11.71 7.85 12.08
N ALA A 168 -10.87 7.20 11.28
CA ALA A 168 -9.49 6.90 11.62
C ALA A 168 -8.61 7.10 10.37
N CYS A 169 -7.33 7.47 10.58
CA CYS A 169 -6.35 7.57 9.50
C CYS A 169 -5.18 6.63 9.79
N LEU A 170 -4.78 5.81 8.83
CA LEU A 170 -3.57 4.99 8.93
C LEU A 170 -2.50 5.51 7.98
N ARG A 171 -1.28 5.63 8.48
CA ARG A 171 -0.10 6.14 7.77
C ARG A 171 0.98 5.08 7.70
N PRO A 172 0.82 4.06 6.84
CA PRO A 172 1.87 3.06 6.60
C PRO A 172 3.08 3.68 5.92
N HIS A 173 4.21 2.97 5.98
CA HIS A 173 5.33 3.20 5.09
C HIS A 173 5.29 2.18 3.95
N ILE A 174 6.37 2.02 3.15
CA ILE A 174 6.39 1.09 2.01
C ILE A 174 5.63 -0.20 2.34
N ILE A 175 4.58 -0.48 1.57
CA ILE A 175 3.71 -1.63 1.83
C ILE A 175 4.24 -2.83 1.05
N CYS A 176 4.55 -3.90 1.76
CA CYS A 176 5.11 -5.12 1.24
C CYS A 176 4.07 -6.26 1.28
N GLY A 177 3.82 -6.88 0.15
CA GLY A 177 2.87 -8.00 0.03
C GLY A 177 2.84 -8.52 -1.41
N LEU A 178 2.07 -9.57 -1.67
CA LEU A 178 1.88 -10.09 -3.03
C LEU A 178 0.83 -9.26 -3.76
N SER A 179 1.15 -8.77 -4.94
CA SER A 179 0.20 -8.06 -5.78
C SER A 179 0.68 -8.03 -7.24
N THR A 180 -0.23 -8.31 -8.15
CA THR A 180 -0.02 -8.15 -9.61
C THR A 180 -0.59 -6.83 -10.14
N ARG A 181 -1.14 -5.98 -9.27
CA ARG A 181 -1.83 -4.73 -9.64
C ARG A 181 -1.30 -3.50 -8.89
N SER A 182 -0.14 -3.65 -8.25
CA SER A 182 0.50 -2.58 -7.49
C SER A 182 1.99 -2.57 -7.85
N PRO A 183 2.36 -1.97 -9.00
CA PRO A 183 3.76 -1.93 -9.43
C PRO A 183 4.67 -1.13 -8.48
N MET A 184 4.10 -0.31 -7.59
CA MET A 184 4.79 0.36 -6.49
C MET A 184 4.94 -0.57 -5.25
N ASN A 185 5.45 -1.78 -5.46
CA ASN A 185 5.72 -2.76 -4.42
C ASN A 185 7.24 -3.00 -4.33
N PRO A 186 7.91 -2.59 -3.25
CA PRO A 186 9.37 -2.66 -3.18
C PRO A 186 9.93 -4.07 -3.27
N LEU A 187 9.28 -5.04 -2.63
CA LEU A 187 9.77 -6.43 -2.69
C LEU A 187 9.54 -7.08 -4.06
N MET A 188 8.49 -6.68 -4.79
CA MET A 188 8.33 -7.10 -6.18
C MET A 188 9.44 -6.54 -7.07
N VAL A 189 9.79 -5.26 -6.91
CA VAL A 189 10.93 -4.65 -7.61
C VAL A 189 12.22 -5.41 -7.31
N ILE A 190 12.48 -5.72 -6.04
CA ILE A 190 13.65 -6.48 -5.61
C ILE A 190 13.66 -7.89 -6.23
N GLY A 191 12.56 -8.63 -6.12
CA GLY A 191 12.45 -9.99 -6.64
C GLY A 191 12.63 -10.08 -8.15
N VAL A 192 12.05 -9.16 -8.90
CA VAL A 192 12.22 -9.07 -10.36
C VAL A 192 13.64 -8.66 -10.74
N TYR A 193 14.21 -7.65 -10.08
CA TYR A 193 15.60 -7.22 -10.31
C TYR A 193 16.60 -8.36 -10.03
N ALA A 194 16.44 -9.07 -8.92
CA ALA A 194 17.29 -10.21 -8.58
C ALA A 194 17.12 -11.36 -9.58
N SER A 195 15.88 -11.67 -10.02
CA SER A 195 15.62 -12.70 -11.04
C SER A 195 16.30 -12.40 -12.37
N ILE A 196 16.19 -11.17 -12.85
CA ILE A 196 16.84 -10.71 -14.09
C ILE A 196 18.37 -10.76 -13.93
N SER A 197 18.89 -10.25 -12.80
CA SER A 197 20.34 -10.25 -12.53
C SER A 197 20.90 -11.66 -12.49
N ARG A 198 20.21 -12.61 -11.87
CA ARG A 198 20.58 -14.04 -11.83
C ARG A 198 20.58 -14.66 -13.22
N ALA A 199 19.56 -14.39 -14.02
CA ALA A 199 19.49 -14.90 -15.39
C ALA A 199 20.60 -14.37 -16.30
N LEU A 200 21.10 -13.19 -16.03
CA LEU A 200 22.23 -12.57 -16.74
C LEU A 200 23.60 -12.99 -16.18
N GLY A 201 23.65 -13.83 -15.12
CA GLY A 201 24.90 -14.25 -14.47
C GLY A 201 25.61 -13.09 -13.72
N LEU A 202 24.87 -12.06 -13.33
CA LEU A 202 25.41 -10.91 -12.60
C LEU A 202 25.43 -11.16 -11.09
N SER A 203 26.40 -10.59 -10.39
CA SER A 203 26.35 -10.48 -8.94
C SER A 203 25.24 -9.52 -8.50
N LEU A 204 24.58 -9.82 -7.39
CA LEU A 204 23.56 -8.94 -6.85
C LEU A 204 24.19 -7.65 -6.28
N LYS A 205 23.73 -6.52 -6.73
CA LYS A 205 24.16 -5.20 -6.24
C LYS A 205 22.96 -4.44 -5.70
N PHE A 206 23.14 -3.67 -4.63
CA PHE A 206 22.14 -2.66 -4.29
C PHE A 206 22.15 -1.59 -5.41
N PRO A 207 21.01 -1.33 -6.07
CA PRO A 207 21.00 -0.50 -7.27
C PRO A 207 20.89 1.00 -6.98
N GLY A 208 20.74 1.40 -5.71
CA GLY A 208 20.55 2.78 -5.28
C GLY A 208 21.84 3.52 -4.93
N ASP A 209 21.66 4.67 -4.30
CA ASP A 209 22.78 5.45 -3.77
C ASP A 209 23.48 4.66 -2.64
N PRO A 210 24.82 4.52 -2.66
CA PRO A 210 25.56 3.83 -1.60
C PRO A 210 25.31 4.39 -0.19
N LYS A 211 24.93 5.67 -0.06
CA LYS A 211 24.53 6.23 1.24
C LYS A 211 23.17 5.71 1.69
N ALA A 212 22.22 5.52 0.76
CA ALA A 212 20.92 4.96 1.07
C ALA A 212 21.02 3.52 1.60
N TYR A 213 22.02 2.75 1.16
CA TYR A 213 22.27 1.38 1.59
C TYR A 213 22.40 1.23 3.11
N CYS A 214 22.98 2.25 3.76
CA CYS A 214 23.22 2.27 5.21
C CYS A 214 22.19 3.12 5.99
N ARG A 215 21.15 3.68 5.34
CA ARG A 215 20.13 4.48 6.03
C ARG A 215 19.12 3.60 6.74
N VAL A 216 18.58 4.12 7.84
CA VAL A 216 17.50 3.45 8.56
C VAL A 216 16.20 3.58 7.79
N TYR A 217 15.52 2.46 7.64
CA TYR A 217 14.27 2.35 6.90
C TYR A 217 13.24 1.53 7.68
N GLN A 218 11.97 1.59 7.27
CA GLN A 218 10.88 0.79 7.81
C GLN A 218 10.02 0.26 6.67
N ALA A 219 9.35 -0.86 6.93
CA ALA A 219 8.34 -1.43 6.05
C ALA A 219 7.02 -1.66 6.79
N THR A 220 5.97 -1.89 6.02
CA THR A 220 4.67 -2.33 6.51
C THR A 220 4.28 -3.59 5.76
N ASP A 221 4.16 -4.71 6.45
CA ASP A 221 3.54 -5.91 5.90
C ASP A 221 2.07 -5.62 5.58
N ALA A 222 1.63 -5.98 4.40
CA ALA A 222 0.25 -5.76 3.97
C ALA A 222 -0.77 -6.53 4.83
N ARG A 223 -0.40 -7.68 5.42
CA ARG A 223 -1.24 -8.43 6.37
C ARG A 223 -1.37 -7.68 7.69
N LEU A 224 -0.25 -7.18 8.23
CA LEU A 224 -0.28 -6.33 9.42
C LEU A 224 -1.12 -5.07 9.19
N LEU A 225 -1.05 -4.48 8.00
CA LEU A 225 -1.91 -3.35 7.64
C LEU A 225 -3.39 -3.73 7.63
N GLY A 226 -3.75 -4.94 7.15
CA GLY A 226 -5.11 -5.48 7.24
C GLY A 226 -5.61 -5.57 8.69
N GLN A 227 -4.79 -6.13 9.58
CA GLN A 227 -5.09 -6.22 11.02
C GLN A 227 -5.23 -4.84 11.66
N ALA A 228 -4.36 -3.89 11.30
CA ALA A 228 -4.45 -2.52 11.78
C ALA A 228 -5.72 -1.82 11.29
N ALA A 229 -6.14 -2.08 10.06
CA ALA A 229 -7.38 -1.56 9.51
C ALA A 229 -8.60 -2.11 10.25
N HIS A 230 -8.65 -3.43 10.50
CA HIS A 230 -9.71 -4.02 11.31
C HIS A 230 -9.77 -3.39 12.71
N TRP A 231 -8.63 -3.33 13.43
CA TRP A 231 -8.57 -2.67 14.73
C TRP A 231 -9.07 -1.21 14.65
N ALA A 232 -8.59 -0.44 13.69
CA ALA A 232 -8.95 0.97 13.55
C ALA A 232 -10.44 1.19 13.21
N LEU A 233 -11.09 0.20 12.58
CA LEU A 233 -12.53 0.26 12.26
C LEU A 233 -13.42 0.03 13.49
N ILE A 234 -12.99 -0.81 14.44
CA ILE A 234 -13.88 -1.24 15.55
C ILE A 234 -13.48 -0.70 16.92
N ASP A 235 -12.19 -0.45 17.18
CA ASP A 235 -11.74 -0.02 18.50
C ASP A 235 -12.17 1.44 18.78
N PRO A 236 -12.88 1.71 19.88
CA PRO A 236 -13.29 3.07 20.23
C PRO A 236 -12.10 4.01 20.48
N ARG A 237 -10.92 3.48 20.88
CA ARG A 237 -9.70 4.26 21.08
C ARG A 237 -9.11 4.79 19.79
N ALA A 238 -9.47 4.20 18.65
CA ALA A 238 -9.04 4.65 17.33
C ALA A 238 -9.95 5.76 16.75
N ALA A 239 -11.10 6.04 17.37
CA ALA A 239 -12.04 7.03 16.87
C ALA A 239 -11.42 8.43 16.82
N ASN A 240 -11.55 9.11 15.67
CA ASN A 240 -11.09 10.46 15.40
C ASN A 240 -9.57 10.66 15.61
N GLN A 241 -8.80 9.63 15.23
CA GLN A 241 -7.36 9.60 15.42
C GLN A 241 -6.62 9.26 14.11
N ALA A 242 -5.33 9.64 14.05
CA ALA A 242 -4.40 9.17 13.04
C ALA A 242 -3.30 8.33 13.71
N PHE A 243 -2.80 7.30 12.99
CA PHE A 243 -1.77 6.40 13.49
C PHE A 243 -0.74 6.07 12.41
N ASN A 244 0.53 6.12 12.78
CA ASN A 244 1.59 5.52 12.01
C ASN A 244 1.55 4.00 12.18
N ILE A 245 1.58 3.26 11.08
CA ILE A 245 1.54 1.81 11.05
C ILE A 245 2.73 1.29 10.24
N THR A 246 3.65 0.60 10.91
CA THR A 246 4.78 -0.12 10.32
C THR A 246 4.94 -1.46 11.02
N ASN A 247 5.88 -2.30 10.58
CA ASN A 247 6.16 -3.58 11.24
C ASN A 247 6.59 -3.44 12.70
N GLY A 248 7.05 -2.27 13.11
CA GLY A 248 7.41 -1.95 14.50
C GLY A 248 8.90 -2.03 14.79
N ASP A 249 9.70 -2.47 13.84
CA ASP A 249 11.16 -2.50 13.83
C ASP A 249 11.76 -1.50 12.84
N PHE A 250 13.07 -1.63 12.63
CA PHE A 250 13.85 -0.83 11.70
C PHE A 250 14.87 -1.74 11.01
N PHE A 251 15.21 -1.45 9.77
CA PHE A 251 16.24 -2.15 9.02
C PHE A 251 17.10 -1.17 8.22
N ARG A 252 18.21 -1.66 7.67
CA ARG A 252 18.98 -1.01 6.62
C ARG A 252 18.92 -1.86 5.37
N TRP A 253 19.03 -1.26 4.21
CA TRP A 253 19.01 -2.02 2.95
C TRP A 253 20.15 -3.05 2.88
N GLU A 254 21.28 -2.81 3.56
CA GLU A 254 22.39 -3.79 3.63
C GLU A 254 21.92 -5.16 4.15
N GLN A 255 21.14 -5.20 5.22
CA GLN A 255 20.59 -6.45 5.80
C GLN A 255 19.59 -7.11 4.84
N VAL A 256 18.70 -6.31 4.24
CA VAL A 256 17.74 -6.82 3.26
C VAL A 256 18.46 -7.39 2.03
N TRP A 257 19.53 -6.75 1.55
CA TRP A 257 20.29 -7.24 0.40
C TRP A 257 21.07 -8.52 0.68
N GLU A 258 21.57 -8.71 1.90
CA GLU A 258 22.11 -9.99 2.35
C GLU A 258 21.05 -11.10 2.28
N CYS A 259 19.87 -10.86 2.83
CA CYS A 259 18.73 -11.79 2.75
C CYS A 259 18.33 -12.11 1.30
N VAL A 260 18.29 -11.11 0.41
CA VAL A 260 17.97 -11.32 -1.01
C VAL A 260 19.05 -12.16 -1.70
N ALA A 261 20.32 -11.86 -1.46
CA ALA A 261 21.45 -12.59 -2.03
C ALA A 261 21.43 -14.06 -1.61
N GLU A 262 21.17 -14.34 -0.34
CA GLU A 262 21.00 -15.71 0.20
C GLU A 262 19.80 -16.41 -0.45
N SER A 263 18.63 -15.76 -0.49
CA SER A 263 17.41 -16.33 -1.07
C SER A 263 17.59 -16.71 -2.54
N PHE A 264 18.31 -15.89 -3.32
CA PHE A 264 18.55 -16.15 -4.73
C PHE A 264 19.82 -16.97 -5.01
N ASN A 265 20.57 -17.36 -3.95
CA ASN A 265 21.87 -18.00 -4.06
C ASN A 265 22.84 -17.25 -5.00
N MET A 266 22.91 -15.93 -4.82
CA MET A 266 23.74 -15.04 -5.64
C MET A 266 24.89 -14.44 -4.83
N PRO A 267 26.07 -14.22 -5.45
CA PRO A 267 27.12 -13.45 -4.79
C PRO A 267 26.68 -11.98 -4.63
N LEU A 268 26.81 -11.46 -3.42
CA LEU A 268 26.59 -10.05 -3.14
C LEU A 268 27.82 -9.23 -3.56
N ALA A 269 27.60 -8.09 -4.22
CA ALA A 269 28.64 -7.17 -4.61
C ALA A 269 28.37 -5.75 -4.05
N SER A 270 29.39 -4.90 -4.07
CA SER A 270 29.30 -3.53 -3.56
C SER A 270 28.15 -2.74 -4.21
N PRO A 271 27.45 -1.88 -3.45
CA PRO A 271 26.41 -1.01 -3.98
C PRO A 271 26.87 -0.21 -5.19
N GLN A 272 26.00 -0.10 -6.17
CA GLN A 272 26.27 0.67 -7.39
C GLN A 272 24.99 1.36 -7.85
N ARG A 273 24.99 2.67 -7.98
CA ARG A 273 23.85 3.40 -8.50
C ARG A 273 23.54 2.97 -9.94
N ILE A 274 22.39 2.34 -10.11
CA ILE A 274 21.85 1.83 -11.39
C ILE A 274 20.42 2.35 -11.46
N SER A 275 20.03 3.01 -12.57
CA SER A 275 18.61 3.31 -12.77
C SER A 275 17.88 2.01 -13.09
N LEU A 276 16.97 1.60 -12.22
CA LEU A 276 16.13 0.42 -12.43
C LEU A 276 15.14 0.64 -13.58
N GLU A 277 14.65 1.87 -13.76
CA GLU A 277 13.83 2.21 -14.91
C GLU A 277 14.58 1.91 -16.22
N THR A 278 15.83 2.39 -16.34
CA THR A 278 16.67 2.12 -17.51
C THR A 278 17.09 0.66 -17.60
N PHE A 279 17.48 0.05 -16.48
CA PHE A 279 17.90 -1.37 -16.45
C PHE A 279 16.80 -2.31 -16.90
N MET A 280 15.54 -2.04 -16.55
CA MET A 280 14.40 -2.88 -16.88
C MET A 280 13.81 -2.59 -18.26
N SER A 281 14.08 -1.42 -18.85
CA SER A 281 13.44 -0.95 -20.09
C SER A 281 13.64 -1.87 -21.29
N ASP A 282 14.78 -2.55 -21.39
CA ASP A 282 15.14 -3.47 -22.49
C ASP A 282 15.09 -4.96 -22.08
N LYS A 283 14.53 -5.29 -20.93
CA LYS A 283 14.48 -6.65 -20.38
C LYS A 283 13.14 -7.36 -20.58
N ALA A 284 12.21 -6.77 -21.31
CA ALA A 284 10.90 -7.37 -21.55
C ALA A 284 10.98 -8.74 -22.23
N ASP A 285 11.88 -8.92 -23.21
CA ASP A 285 12.05 -10.20 -23.90
C ASP A 285 12.68 -11.27 -22.98
N LEU A 286 13.68 -10.88 -22.20
CA LEU A 286 14.26 -11.78 -21.19
C LEU A 286 13.21 -12.20 -20.16
N TRP A 287 12.39 -11.25 -19.70
CA TRP A 287 11.31 -11.58 -18.77
C TRP A 287 10.29 -12.54 -19.36
N ARG A 288 9.86 -12.33 -20.63
CA ARG A 288 8.97 -13.27 -21.33
C ARG A 288 9.56 -14.66 -21.43
N GLN A 289 10.87 -14.77 -21.68
CA GLN A 289 11.57 -16.06 -21.68
C GLN A 289 11.51 -16.72 -20.29
N LEU A 290 11.87 -15.99 -19.22
CA LEU A 290 11.78 -16.47 -17.84
C LEU A 290 10.37 -16.88 -17.45
N ALA A 291 9.38 -16.07 -17.84
CA ALA A 291 7.97 -16.35 -17.58
C ALA A 291 7.52 -17.66 -18.21
N LYS A 292 7.96 -17.94 -19.43
CA LYS A 292 7.69 -19.21 -20.12
C LYS A 292 8.42 -20.39 -19.48
N GLU A 293 9.71 -20.24 -19.17
CA GLU A 293 10.54 -21.30 -18.56
C GLU A 293 10.04 -21.70 -17.17
N HIS A 294 9.62 -20.72 -16.37
CA HIS A 294 9.17 -20.93 -15.00
C HIS A 294 7.65 -20.95 -14.83
N ASN A 295 6.89 -20.89 -15.95
CA ASN A 295 5.42 -20.84 -15.94
C ASN A 295 4.85 -19.77 -14.99
N LEU A 296 5.37 -18.53 -15.11
CA LEU A 296 4.96 -17.41 -14.29
C LEU A 296 3.54 -16.94 -14.65
N VAL A 297 2.87 -16.27 -13.73
CA VAL A 297 1.48 -15.80 -13.88
C VAL A 297 1.33 -14.65 -14.88
N THR A 298 2.40 -13.89 -15.16
CA THR A 298 2.42 -12.85 -16.20
C THR A 298 3.75 -12.82 -16.92
N SER A 299 3.69 -12.61 -18.23
CA SER A 299 4.83 -12.39 -19.11
C SER A 299 5.16 -10.90 -19.30
N GLU A 300 4.32 -10.03 -18.82
CA GLU A 300 4.49 -8.59 -19.00
C GLU A 300 5.14 -7.98 -17.74
N LEU A 301 6.39 -7.52 -17.92
CA LEU A 301 7.20 -6.95 -16.84
C LEU A 301 6.56 -5.69 -16.21
N ALA A 302 5.94 -4.86 -17.04
CA ALA A 302 5.30 -3.61 -16.60
C ALA A 302 4.07 -3.84 -15.71
N ASP A 303 3.44 -5.03 -15.77
CA ASP A 303 2.32 -5.38 -14.88
C ASP A 303 2.79 -5.65 -13.45
N LEU A 304 4.06 -6.04 -13.28
CA LEU A 304 4.61 -6.43 -11.98
C LEU A 304 5.32 -5.28 -11.26
N VAL A 305 6.09 -4.48 -12.00
CA VAL A 305 7.02 -3.51 -11.39
C VAL A 305 7.06 -2.19 -12.14
N ASP A 306 7.27 -1.13 -11.35
CA ASP A 306 7.67 0.19 -11.82
C ASP A 306 9.12 0.45 -11.40
N GLY A 307 10.02 0.47 -12.39
CA GLY A 307 11.46 0.71 -12.15
C GLY A 307 11.72 2.09 -11.55
N SER A 308 10.93 3.10 -11.92
CA SER A 308 11.06 4.46 -11.39
C SER A 308 10.72 4.52 -9.90
N PHE A 309 9.80 3.70 -9.44
CA PHE A 309 9.50 3.55 -8.02
C PHE A 309 10.68 2.94 -7.24
N GLY A 310 11.35 1.94 -7.83
CA GLY A 310 12.60 1.40 -7.26
C GLY A 310 13.68 2.47 -7.18
N ASP A 311 13.89 3.23 -8.25
CA ASP A 311 14.85 4.35 -8.27
C ASP A 311 14.53 5.37 -7.17
N TYR A 312 13.26 5.70 -6.95
CA TYR A 312 12.84 6.60 -5.88
C TYR A 312 13.20 6.07 -4.49
N ILE A 313 12.89 4.80 -4.20
CA ILE A 313 13.11 4.22 -2.87
C ILE A 313 14.61 4.05 -2.58
N PHE A 314 15.37 3.48 -3.51
CA PHE A 314 16.76 3.12 -3.28
C PHE A 314 17.74 4.30 -3.39
N ASN A 315 17.29 5.47 -3.84
CA ASN A 315 18.08 6.69 -3.81
C ASN A 315 17.74 7.62 -2.64
N CYS A 316 16.92 7.19 -1.69
CA CYS A 316 16.60 7.95 -0.48
C CYS A 316 17.80 7.91 0.49
N ASP A 317 18.67 8.92 0.45
CA ASP A 317 19.90 8.99 1.23
C ASP A 317 19.74 9.58 2.64
N TRP A 318 18.52 9.55 3.18
CA TRP A 318 18.15 9.95 4.53
C TRP A 318 17.36 8.87 5.26
N ASP A 319 17.32 8.95 6.59
CA ASP A 319 16.56 8.02 7.40
C ASP A 319 15.04 8.21 7.18
N VAL A 320 14.32 7.12 7.10
CA VAL A 320 12.86 7.11 6.93
C VAL A 320 12.24 6.28 8.04
N MET A 321 11.73 6.97 9.06
CA MET A 321 11.19 6.33 10.27
C MET A 321 9.95 7.04 10.77
N ALA A 322 9.02 6.26 11.30
CA ALA A 322 7.83 6.71 12.01
C ALA A 322 7.72 6.06 13.38
N SER A 323 7.26 6.81 14.36
CA SER A 323 6.96 6.27 15.68
C SER A 323 5.62 5.56 15.67
N THR A 324 5.57 4.29 16.10
CA THR A 324 4.34 3.52 16.29
C THR A 324 3.83 3.52 17.73
N ILE A 325 4.44 4.32 18.60
CA ILE A 325 4.12 4.36 20.03
C ILE A 325 2.66 4.74 20.28
N LYS A 326 2.09 5.64 19.47
CA LYS A 326 0.68 6.04 19.60
C LYS A 326 -0.24 4.85 19.33
N ALA A 327 -0.05 4.12 18.24
CA ALA A 327 -0.85 2.93 17.92
C ALA A 327 -0.80 1.89 19.04
N ARG A 328 0.40 1.59 19.56
CA ARG A 328 0.60 0.65 20.70
C ARG A 328 -0.15 1.11 21.97
N LYS A 329 -0.07 2.39 22.32
CA LYS A 329 -0.80 2.94 23.47
C LYS A 329 -2.32 2.91 23.29
N HIS A 330 -2.80 2.85 22.06
CA HIS A 330 -4.24 2.75 21.73
C HIS A 330 -4.67 1.30 21.47
N GLY A 331 -3.80 0.32 21.73
CA GLY A 331 -4.13 -1.11 21.74
C GLY A 331 -3.83 -1.85 20.44
N PHE A 332 -3.10 -1.25 19.50
CA PHE A 332 -2.52 -1.96 18.36
C PHE A 332 -1.03 -2.19 18.63
N ASP A 333 -0.70 -3.36 19.14
CA ASP A 333 0.65 -3.75 19.56
C ASP A 333 1.31 -4.82 18.67
N CYS A 334 0.64 -5.21 17.59
CA CYS A 334 1.20 -6.14 16.60
C CYS A 334 2.52 -5.61 16.03
N CYS A 335 3.49 -6.52 15.92
CA CYS A 335 4.79 -6.24 15.31
C CYS A 335 5.28 -7.45 14.52
N LEU A 336 6.14 -7.20 13.54
CA LEU A 336 6.77 -8.20 12.68
C LEU A 336 8.24 -7.86 12.49
N ASP A 337 9.05 -8.87 12.25
CA ASP A 337 10.45 -8.74 11.84
C ASP A 337 10.53 -8.47 10.33
N SER A 338 11.17 -7.37 9.94
CA SER A 338 11.27 -6.96 8.54
C SER A 338 12.28 -7.77 7.73
N GLU A 339 13.26 -8.40 8.36
CA GLU A 339 14.19 -9.33 7.70
C GLU A 339 13.49 -10.67 7.41
N GLU A 340 12.75 -11.21 8.39
CA GLU A 340 11.89 -12.39 8.19
C GLU A 340 10.82 -12.12 7.13
N LEU A 341 10.25 -10.92 7.09
CA LEU A 341 9.31 -10.50 6.07
C LEU A 341 9.90 -10.62 4.67
N CYS A 342 11.15 -10.19 4.48
CA CYS A 342 11.82 -10.24 3.17
C CYS A 342 11.92 -11.67 2.64
N SER A 343 12.51 -12.58 3.41
CA SER A 343 12.68 -14.00 3.02
C SER A 343 11.34 -14.69 2.77
N ARG A 344 10.36 -14.47 3.65
CA ARG A 344 9.03 -15.04 3.54
C ARG A 344 8.30 -14.56 2.28
N LEU A 345 8.27 -13.26 2.00
CA LEU A 345 7.58 -12.75 0.83
C LEU A 345 8.26 -13.13 -0.48
N LEU A 346 9.59 -13.22 -0.53
CA LEU A 346 10.29 -13.74 -1.71
C LEU A 346 9.93 -15.22 -1.98
N SER A 347 9.88 -16.05 -0.94
CA SER A 347 9.42 -17.43 -1.07
C SER A 347 7.96 -17.50 -1.54
N GLU A 348 7.06 -16.75 -0.93
CA GLU A 348 5.66 -16.70 -1.34
C GLU A 348 5.47 -16.19 -2.77
N MET A 349 6.28 -15.21 -3.23
CA MET A 349 6.27 -14.77 -4.63
C MET A 349 6.70 -15.87 -5.60
N ALA A 350 7.70 -16.66 -5.23
CA ALA A 350 8.14 -17.80 -6.03
C ALA A 350 7.07 -18.92 -6.08
N ASP A 351 6.45 -19.23 -4.95
CA ASP A 351 5.37 -20.22 -4.85
C ASP A 351 4.12 -19.77 -5.64
N ALA A 352 3.79 -18.47 -5.59
CA ALA A 352 2.73 -17.86 -6.39
C ALA A 352 3.11 -17.69 -7.87
N ARG A 353 4.31 -18.07 -8.28
CA ARG A 353 4.84 -17.93 -9.65
C ARG A 353 4.82 -16.48 -10.15
N LEU A 354 5.03 -15.53 -9.24
CA LEU A 354 5.24 -14.10 -9.58
C LEU A 354 6.68 -13.84 -10.01
N ILE A 355 7.61 -14.62 -9.46
CA ILE A 355 9.04 -14.64 -9.83
C ILE A 355 9.48 -16.10 -10.06
N PRO A 356 10.60 -16.35 -10.75
CA PRO A 356 11.21 -17.67 -10.84
C PRO A 356 11.49 -18.28 -9.46
N LYS A 357 11.53 -19.62 -9.38
CA LYS A 357 11.94 -20.31 -8.14
C LYS A 357 13.30 -19.81 -7.65
N LEU A 358 13.39 -19.66 -6.34
CA LEU A 358 14.59 -19.22 -5.64
C LEU A 358 15.71 -20.26 -5.69
#